data_63ba414573d1d03cf22daac07e3eed10
#
_entry.id   63ba414573d1d03cf22daac07e3eed10
#
_cell.length_a   1.000
_cell.length_b   1.000
_cell.length_c   1.000
_cell.angle_alpha   90.00
_cell.angle_beta   90.00
_cell.angle_gamma   90.00
#
_symmetry.space_group_name_H-M   'P 1'
#
loop_
_entity.id
_entity.type
_entity.pdbx_description
1 polymer ?
#
loop_
_entity_poly.entity_id
_entity_poly.type
_entity_poly.pdbx_seq_one_letter_code
_entity_poly.pdbx_strand_id
1 'polypeptide(L)'
;RRELTHPERTQETELGNLFADIFTESLGVDIMLIGSGSIRSEKLGPIVTYADLIEGFPYDDGVYMFKVTAGQLRKMLLYMVRDEAFLGHTEFYQIPSKFRFCYNRERGEFDSFTYCGKELGREISDDTVFTVGMQNFHFQNVEKFLSISYETISQLQKPRCIASSCQDILMEYFREHEW
;
A
#
# COMPACT_ATOMS: atom_id res chain seq x y z
N ARG A 1 -8.09 1.76 -22.39
CA ARG A 1 -6.77 2.40 -22.58
C ARG A 1 -6.88 3.86 -22.19
N ARG A 2 -6.40 4.23 -21.01
CA ARG A 2 -6.36 5.61 -20.53
C ARG A 2 -5.06 5.89 -19.81
N GLU A 3 -4.70 7.16 -19.69
CA GLU A 3 -3.63 7.61 -18.82
C GLU A 3 -4.12 7.58 -17.37
N LEU A 4 -3.29 7.07 -16.46
CA LEU A 4 -3.51 7.10 -15.01
C LEU A 4 -2.58 8.12 -14.38
N THR A 5 -3.05 8.79 -13.34
CA THR A 5 -2.34 9.93 -12.74
C THR A 5 -1.95 9.71 -11.28
N HIS A 6 -0.84 10.35 -10.89
CA HIS A 6 -0.34 10.45 -9.52
C HIS A 6 0.15 11.88 -9.23
N PRO A 7 -0.77 12.86 -9.19
CA PRO A 7 -0.42 14.27 -9.08
C PRO A 7 0.02 14.68 -7.67
N GLU A 8 -0.40 13.91 -6.66
CA GLU A 8 -0.21 14.23 -5.25
C GLU A 8 0.25 13.01 -4.46
N ARG A 9 1.18 13.21 -3.51
CA ARG A 9 1.73 12.14 -2.68
C ARG A 9 0.98 11.92 -1.36
N THR A 10 0.09 12.82 -0.99
CA THR A 10 -0.60 12.81 0.29
C THR A 10 -2.06 12.38 0.20
N GLN A 11 -2.45 11.83 -0.94
CA GLN A 11 -3.80 11.32 -1.17
C GLN A 11 -3.78 10.07 -2.05
N GLU A 12 -4.89 9.36 -2.06
CA GLU A 12 -5.14 8.23 -2.95
C GLU A 12 -5.14 8.70 -4.42
N THR A 13 -4.49 7.91 -5.28
CA THR A 13 -4.40 8.21 -6.71
C THR A 13 -4.69 6.97 -7.55
N GLU A 14 -5.15 7.17 -8.80
CA GLU A 14 -5.46 6.06 -9.71
C GLU A 14 -4.21 5.21 -10.01
N LEU A 15 -3.07 5.85 -10.23
CA LEU A 15 -1.81 5.14 -10.49
C LEU A 15 -1.30 4.43 -9.23
N GLY A 16 -1.49 5.04 -8.06
CA GLY A 16 -1.15 4.43 -6.78
C GLY A 16 -1.96 3.17 -6.51
N ASN A 17 -3.28 3.23 -6.72
CA ASN A 17 -4.15 2.07 -6.59
C ASN A 17 -3.77 0.95 -7.57
N LEU A 18 -3.48 1.30 -8.82
CA LEU A 18 -3.04 0.30 -9.80
C LEU A 18 -1.79 -0.43 -9.33
N PHE A 19 -0.75 0.29 -8.90
CA PHE A 19 0.47 -0.37 -8.42
C PHE A 19 0.20 -1.22 -7.19
N ALA A 20 -0.59 -0.73 -6.24
CA ALA A 20 -0.97 -1.51 -5.08
C ALA A 20 -1.77 -2.78 -5.46
N ASP A 21 -2.67 -2.69 -6.44
CA ASP A 21 -3.41 -3.85 -6.96
C ASP A 21 -2.48 -4.87 -7.63
N ILE A 22 -1.56 -4.41 -8.50
CA ILE A 22 -0.59 -5.27 -9.19
C ILE A 22 0.24 -6.07 -8.18
N PHE A 23 0.86 -5.39 -7.21
CA PHE A 23 1.68 -6.08 -6.21
C PHE A 23 0.85 -7.00 -5.32
N THR A 24 -0.35 -6.59 -4.92
CA THR A 24 -1.27 -7.41 -4.10
C THR A 24 -1.60 -8.71 -4.82
N GLU A 25 -1.96 -8.63 -6.10
CA GLU A 25 -2.32 -9.78 -6.91
C GLU A 25 -1.10 -10.68 -7.21
N SER A 26 -0.01 -10.09 -7.68
CA SER A 26 1.20 -10.82 -8.08
C SER A 26 1.86 -11.54 -6.90
N LEU A 27 1.79 -10.98 -5.70
CA LEU A 27 2.40 -11.53 -4.49
C LEU A 27 1.46 -12.40 -3.66
N GLY A 28 0.15 -12.38 -3.95
CA GLY A 28 -0.85 -13.13 -3.20
C GLY A 28 -1.00 -12.67 -1.74
N VAL A 29 -0.77 -11.39 -1.47
CA VAL A 29 -1.05 -10.78 -0.16
C VAL A 29 -2.44 -10.14 -0.15
N ASP A 30 -2.98 -9.85 1.03
CA ASP A 30 -4.30 -9.19 1.13
C ASP A 30 -4.20 -7.70 0.82
N ILE A 31 -3.12 -7.06 1.25
CA ILE A 31 -2.87 -5.64 1.06
C ILE A 31 -1.38 -5.36 0.84
N MET A 32 -1.03 -4.74 -0.28
CA MET A 32 0.28 -4.12 -0.48
C MET A 32 0.20 -2.63 -0.16
N LEU A 33 1.06 -2.17 0.73
CA LEU A 33 1.20 -0.76 1.05
C LEU A 33 2.36 -0.18 0.22
N ILE A 34 2.02 0.64 -0.77
CA ILE A 34 3.00 1.29 -1.65
C ILE A 34 3.28 2.70 -1.13
N GLY A 35 4.51 2.96 -0.74
CA GLY A 35 4.91 4.33 -0.39
C GLY A 35 4.62 5.27 -1.57
N SER A 36 3.80 6.28 -1.33
CA SER A 36 3.38 7.23 -2.38
C SER A 36 4.61 7.94 -2.99
N GLY A 37 5.63 8.19 -2.18
CA GLY A 37 6.90 8.74 -2.62
C GLY A 37 7.74 7.81 -3.50
N SER A 38 7.43 6.52 -3.55
CA SER A 38 8.09 5.56 -4.45
C SER A 38 7.60 5.68 -5.90
N ILE A 39 6.43 6.28 -6.12
CA ILE A 39 5.87 6.55 -7.44
C ILE A 39 6.39 7.92 -7.90
N ARG A 40 7.22 7.93 -8.93
CA ARG A 40 7.93 9.14 -9.40
C ARG A 40 7.33 9.78 -10.64
N SER A 41 6.51 9.06 -11.38
CA SER A 41 5.78 9.60 -12.52
C SER A 41 4.46 10.22 -12.08
N GLU A 42 4.15 11.40 -12.60
CA GLU A 42 2.84 12.03 -12.40
C GLU A 42 1.74 11.32 -13.20
N LYS A 43 2.12 10.53 -14.20
CA LYS A 43 1.21 9.82 -15.08
C LYS A 43 1.84 8.58 -15.71
N LEU A 44 1.02 7.61 -16.07
CA LEU A 44 1.40 6.39 -16.78
C LEU A 44 0.36 6.01 -17.83
N GLY A 45 0.80 5.61 -19.02
CA GLY A 45 -0.06 5.16 -20.11
C GLY A 45 -0.43 6.29 -21.10
N PRO A 46 -1.29 6.01 -22.10
CA PRO A 46 -1.98 4.76 -22.39
C PRO A 46 -1.10 3.65 -22.99
N ILE A 47 0.12 3.97 -23.39
CA ILE A 47 1.15 3.02 -23.81
C ILE A 47 2.23 3.06 -22.75
N VAL A 48 2.56 1.91 -22.20
CA VAL A 48 3.57 1.79 -21.14
C VAL A 48 4.80 1.10 -21.72
N THR A 49 5.93 1.78 -21.63
CA THR A 49 7.23 1.23 -22.04
C THR A 49 8.04 0.79 -20.82
N TYR A 50 9.09 0.01 -21.07
CA TYR A 50 10.04 -0.35 -20.01
C TYR A 50 10.65 0.88 -19.33
N ALA A 51 10.99 1.91 -20.09
CA ALA A 51 11.54 3.15 -19.57
C ALA A 51 10.55 3.85 -18.61
N ASP A 52 9.27 3.89 -18.99
CA ASP A 52 8.23 4.50 -18.14
C ASP A 52 8.12 3.79 -16.78
N LEU A 53 8.27 2.46 -16.75
CA LEU A 53 8.23 1.70 -15.49
C LEU A 53 9.45 1.98 -14.62
N ILE A 54 10.65 2.03 -15.21
CA ILE A 54 11.89 2.33 -14.47
C ILE A 54 11.90 3.76 -13.94
N GLU A 55 11.45 4.72 -14.73
CA GLU A 55 11.35 6.13 -14.32
C GLU A 55 10.23 6.34 -13.29
N GLY A 56 9.10 5.69 -13.50
CA GLY A 56 7.91 5.81 -12.66
C GLY A 56 8.04 5.11 -11.30
N PHE A 57 8.81 4.04 -11.23
CA PHE A 57 9.07 3.28 -10.01
C PHE A 57 10.55 2.85 -9.94
N PRO A 58 11.47 3.80 -9.68
CA PRO A 58 12.91 3.57 -9.79
C PRO A 58 13.50 2.72 -8.65
N TYR A 59 12.77 2.51 -7.56
CA TYR A 59 13.25 1.79 -6.40
C TYR A 59 13.04 0.29 -6.57
N ASP A 60 14.08 -0.39 -7.05
CA ASP A 60 14.08 -1.84 -7.19
C ASP A 60 14.44 -2.50 -5.86
N ASP A 61 13.48 -2.56 -4.96
CA ASP A 61 13.61 -3.10 -3.62
C ASP A 61 12.89 -4.44 -3.49
N GLY A 62 13.30 -5.26 -2.54
CA GLY A 62 12.57 -6.48 -2.17
C GLY A 62 11.28 -6.17 -1.41
N VAL A 63 10.39 -7.14 -1.35
CA VAL A 63 9.12 -7.04 -0.62
C VAL A 63 9.12 -7.98 0.57
N TYR A 64 8.80 -7.43 1.73
CA TYR A 64 8.56 -8.19 2.96
C TYR A 64 7.06 -8.36 3.21
N MET A 65 6.67 -9.55 3.64
CA MET A 65 5.32 -9.87 4.09
C MET A 65 5.31 -10.08 5.59
N PHE A 66 4.30 -9.53 6.23
CA PHE A 66 3.97 -9.76 7.64
C PHE A 66 2.46 -9.87 7.83
N LYS A 67 2.03 -10.27 9.02
CA LYS A 67 0.61 -10.42 9.36
C LYS A 67 0.20 -9.44 10.43
N VAL A 68 -0.99 -8.89 10.27
CA VAL A 68 -1.65 -8.03 11.27
C VAL A 68 -3.12 -8.40 11.38
N THR A 69 -3.73 -8.07 12.51
CA THR A 69 -5.19 -8.15 12.65
C THR A 69 -5.87 -6.94 11.97
N ALA A 70 -7.16 -7.07 11.67
CA ALA A 70 -7.95 -5.97 11.14
C ALA A 70 -7.91 -4.73 12.04
N GLY A 71 -7.95 -4.94 13.37
CA GLY A 71 -7.82 -3.87 14.35
C GLY A 71 -6.46 -3.17 14.30
N GLN A 72 -5.37 -3.95 14.13
CA GLN A 72 -4.02 -3.40 13.95
C GLN A 72 -3.91 -2.63 12.63
N LEU A 73 -4.42 -3.20 11.53
CA LEU A 73 -4.42 -2.54 10.21
C LEU A 73 -5.15 -1.20 10.24
N ARG A 74 -6.31 -1.13 10.91
CA ARG A 74 -7.06 0.11 11.10
C ARG A 74 -6.23 1.16 11.84
N LYS A 75 -5.54 0.78 12.92
CA LYS A 75 -4.67 1.69 13.68
C LYS A 75 -3.48 2.19 12.85
N MET A 76 -2.86 1.31 12.07
CA MET A 76 -1.76 1.68 11.17
C MET A 76 -2.21 2.75 10.16
N LEU A 77 -3.36 2.56 9.52
CA LEU A 77 -3.86 3.50 8.52
C LEU A 77 -4.43 4.78 9.16
N LEU A 78 -4.99 4.72 10.36
CA LEU A 78 -5.34 5.94 11.12
C LEU A 78 -4.10 6.79 11.44
N TYR A 79 -3.00 6.13 11.83
CA TYR A 79 -1.74 6.83 12.06
C TYR A 79 -1.20 7.48 10.78
N MET A 80 -1.34 6.81 9.63
CA MET A 80 -0.93 7.35 8.32
C MET A 80 -1.68 8.63 7.96
N VAL A 81 -2.99 8.69 8.23
CA VAL A 81 -3.85 9.83 7.81
C VAL A 81 -4.06 10.89 8.90
N ARG A 82 -3.40 10.79 10.06
CA ARG A 82 -3.48 11.81 11.10
C ARG A 82 -3.02 13.18 10.57
N ASP A 83 -3.52 14.26 11.17
CA ASP A 83 -3.25 15.61 10.65
C ASP A 83 -1.76 15.95 10.54
N GLU A 84 -0.94 15.50 11.48
CA GLU A 84 0.51 15.70 11.46
C GLU A 84 1.20 15.03 10.27
N ALA A 85 0.62 13.98 9.72
CA ALA A 85 1.13 13.29 8.54
C ALA A 85 1.15 14.22 7.30
N PHE A 86 0.25 15.18 7.23
CA PHE A 86 0.16 16.13 6.13
C PHE A 86 1.12 17.33 6.26
N LEU A 87 1.87 17.40 7.34
CA LEU A 87 2.90 18.43 7.54
C LEU A 87 4.28 18.06 6.97
N GLY A 88 4.37 17.01 6.16
CA GLY A 88 5.51 16.75 5.29
C GLY A 88 6.62 15.84 5.81
N HIS A 89 6.42 15.15 6.94
CA HIS A 89 7.46 14.29 7.54
C HIS A 89 7.12 12.80 7.65
N THR A 90 6.00 12.39 7.07
CA THR A 90 5.54 11.01 7.12
C THR A 90 5.20 10.49 5.71
N GLU A 91 5.20 9.17 5.58
CA GLU A 91 4.85 8.53 4.31
C GLU A 91 3.33 8.32 4.24
N PHE A 92 2.76 8.62 3.08
CA PHE A 92 1.41 8.19 2.72
C PHE A 92 1.51 6.92 1.88
N TYR A 93 0.70 5.92 2.17
CA TYR A 93 0.68 4.67 1.44
C TYR A 93 -0.53 4.58 0.52
N GLN A 94 -0.28 4.25 -0.74
CA GLN A 94 -1.31 3.83 -1.67
C GLN A 94 -1.73 2.41 -1.33
N ILE A 95 -3.03 2.13 -1.39
CA ILE A 95 -3.62 0.83 -1.03
C ILE A 95 -4.37 0.22 -2.22
N PRO A 96 -4.52 -1.11 -2.25
CA PRO A 96 -5.26 -1.76 -3.33
C PRO A 96 -6.75 -1.40 -3.29
N SER A 97 -7.37 -1.42 -4.46
CA SER A 97 -8.77 -1.02 -4.68
C SER A 97 -9.81 -1.81 -3.89
N LYS A 98 -9.44 -3.00 -3.39
CA LYS A 98 -10.29 -3.83 -2.49
C LYS A 98 -10.49 -3.20 -1.11
N PHE A 99 -9.59 -2.32 -0.68
CA PHE A 99 -9.71 -1.56 0.56
C PHE A 99 -10.19 -0.14 0.25
N ARG A 100 -11.10 0.37 1.06
CA ARG A 100 -11.57 1.75 0.96
C ARG A 100 -11.82 2.31 2.34
N PHE A 101 -11.41 3.56 2.57
CA PHE A 101 -11.73 4.24 3.81
C PHE A 101 -12.17 5.69 3.56
N CYS A 102 -12.97 6.21 4.49
CA CYS A 102 -13.32 7.62 4.58
C CYS A 102 -12.86 8.13 5.94
N TYR A 103 -11.88 9.04 5.94
CA TYR A 103 -11.33 9.62 7.15
C TYR A 103 -12.04 10.90 7.52
N ASN A 104 -12.48 10.99 8.78
CA ASN A 104 -13.09 12.16 9.35
C ASN A 104 -12.06 12.93 10.18
N ARG A 105 -11.58 14.06 9.67
CA ARG A 105 -10.55 14.88 10.31
C ARG A 105 -11.00 15.48 11.64
N GLU A 106 -12.28 15.88 11.74
CA GLU A 106 -12.80 16.51 12.97
C GLU A 106 -12.80 15.53 14.14
N ARG A 107 -13.07 14.25 13.86
CA ARG A 107 -13.10 13.19 14.88
C ARG A 107 -11.79 12.41 15.01
N GLY A 108 -10.90 12.52 14.04
CA GLY A 108 -9.67 11.72 14.00
C GLY A 108 -9.91 10.23 13.82
N GLU A 109 -11.00 9.83 13.16
CA GLU A 109 -11.44 8.45 13.01
C GLU A 109 -11.89 8.17 11.56
N PHE A 110 -12.02 6.88 11.23
CA PHE A 110 -12.69 6.49 10.00
C PHE A 110 -14.20 6.52 10.17
N ASP A 111 -14.91 7.22 9.27
CA ASP A 111 -16.36 7.08 9.10
C ASP A 111 -16.70 5.70 8.52
N SER A 112 -15.82 5.19 7.65
CA SER A 112 -15.89 3.83 7.11
C SER A 112 -14.50 3.32 6.79
N PHE A 113 -14.28 2.02 6.96
CA PHE A 113 -13.11 1.30 6.47
C PHE A 113 -13.51 -0.10 6.05
N THR A 114 -13.52 -0.35 4.75
CA THR A 114 -14.04 -1.59 4.17
C THR A 114 -12.97 -2.39 3.43
N TYR A 115 -13.14 -3.71 3.43
CA TYR A 115 -12.43 -4.66 2.59
C TYR A 115 -13.45 -5.46 1.78
N CYS A 116 -13.36 -5.41 0.45
CA CYS A 116 -14.33 -6.03 -0.45
C CYS A 116 -15.78 -5.63 -0.11
N GLY A 117 -15.99 -4.37 0.27
CA GLY A 117 -17.30 -3.82 0.61
C GLY A 117 -17.83 -4.17 2.01
N LYS A 118 -17.08 -4.92 2.82
CA LYS A 118 -17.44 -5.28 4.20
C LYS A 118 -16.69 -4.40 5.20
N GLU A 119 -17.42 -3.87 6.18
CA GLU A 119 -16.90 -2.95 7.19
C GLU A 119 -16.01 -3.67 8.21
N LEU A 120 -14.78 -3.19 8.39
CA LEU A 120 -13.86 -3.66 9.42
C LEU A 120 -14.33 -3.24 10.82
N GLY A 121 -14.34 -4.19 11.74
CA GLY A 121 -14.81 -3.97 13.11
C GLY A 121 -16.33 -4.13 13.30
N ARG A 122 -17.07 -4.37 12.20
CA ARG A 122 -18.52 -4.69 12.26
C ARG A 122 -18.82 -5.99 11.54
N GLU A 123 -18.58 -6.04 10.23
CA GLU A 123 -18.80 -7.24 9.41
C GLU A 123 -17.56 -8.13 9.36
N ILE A 124 -16.36 -7.53 9.47
CA ILE A 124 -15.08 -8.22 9.59
C ILE A 124 -14.59 -8.01 11.01
N SER A 125 -14.39 -9.10 11.76
CA SER A 125 -13.88 -9.07 13.14
C SER A 125 -12.51 -8.38 13.21
N ASP A 126 -12.27 -7.64 14.29
CA ASP A 126 -10.98 -7.02 14.59
C ASP A 126 -9.84 -8.04 14.69
N ASP A 127 -10.14 -9.29 15.00
CA ASP A 127 -9.16 -10.40 15.09
C ASP A 127 -8.88 -11.07 13.75
N THR A 128 -9.60 -10.71 12.68
CA THR A 128 -9.34 -11.23 11.33
C THR A 128 -7.92 -10.86 10.90
N VAL A 129 -7.16 -11.85 10.46
CA VAL A 129 -5.76 -11.66 10.07
C VAL A 129 -5.64 -11.32 8.59
N PHE A 130 -4.91 -10.26 8.29
CA PHE A 130 -4.50 -9.85 6.94
C PHE A 130 -3.02 -10.03 6.74
N THR A 131 -2.63 -10.45 5.53
CA THR A 131 -1.24 -10.42 5.08
C THR A 131 -0.94 -9.06 4.45
N VAL A 132 0.13 -8.43 4.90
CA VAL A 132 0.58 -7.11 4.44
C VAL A 132 1.92 -7.25 3.72
N GLY A 133 2.03 -6.67 2.54
CA GLY A 133 3.28 -6.51 1.81
C GLY A 133 3.78 -5.07 1.87
N MET A 134 5.09 -4.90 2.04
CA MET A 134 5.77 -3.60 1.96
C MET A 134 7.14 -3.77 1.33
N GLN A 135 7.59 -2.76 0.57
CA GLN A 135 8.98 -2.66 0.15
C GLN A 135 9.91 -2.70 1.36
N ASN A 136 11.08 -3.29 1.23
CA ASN A 136 12.05 -3.45 2.33
C ASN A 136 12.33 -2.12 3.06
N PHE A 137 12.54 -1.03 2.35
CA PHE A 137 12.76 0.29 2.96
C PHE A 137 11.61 0.68 3.89
N HIS A 138 10.38 0.54 3.43
CA HIS A 138 9.19 0.86 4.21
C HIS A 138 8.98 -0.11 5.37
N PHE A 139 9.25 -1.39 5.14
CA PHE A 139 9.18 -2.40 6.19
C PHE A 139 10.19 -2.11 7.32
N GLN A 140 11.42 -1.73 7.00
CA GLN A 140 12.43 -1.37 8.00
C GLN A 140 12.06 -0.11 8.81
N ASN A 141 11.18 0.73 8.28
CA ASN A 141 10.71 1.97 8.89
C ASN A 141 9.23 1.89 9.33
N VAL A 142 8.65 0.69 9.43
CA VAL A 142 7.22 0.50 9.69
C VAL A 142 6.77 1.13 11.02
N GLU A 143 7.60 1.06 12.04
CA GLU A 143 7.29 1.67 13.34
C GLU A 143 7.22 3.20 13.24
N LYS A 144 8.13 3.81 12.51
CA LYS A 144 8.14 5.26 12.28
C LYS A 144 6.93 5.73 11.47
N PHE A 145 6.60 5.02 10.40
CA PHE A 145 5.59 5.45 9.43
C PHE A 145 4.17 5.00 9.78
N LEU A 146 4.01 3.87 10.47
CA LEU A 146 2.71 3.25 10.75
C LEU A 146 2.47 2.94 12.24
N SER A 147 3.39 3.33 13.11
CA SER A 147 3.28 3.17 14.57
C SER A 147 2.99 1.73 15.02
N ILE A 148 3.59 0.77 14.36
CA ILE A 148 3.53 -0.64 14.75
C ILE A 148 4.95 -1.21 14.88
N SER A 149 5.26 -1.83 16.01
CA SER A 149 6.60 -2.37 16.27
C SER A 149 6.85 -3.68 15.53
N TYR A 150 8.11 -3.96 15.23
CA TYR A 150 8.54 -5.25 14.68
C TYR A 150 8.13 -6.42 15.59
N GLU A 151 8.21 -6.24 16.91
CA GLU A 151 7.78 -7.25 17.89
C GLU A 151 6.29 -7.58 17.70
N THR A 152 5.43 -6.58 17.58
CA THR A 152 3.99 -6.75 17.38
C THR A 152 3.68 -7.50 16.09
N ILE A 153 4.26 -7.11 14.97
CA ILE A 153 4.00 -7.78 13.68
C ILE A 153 4.62 -9.17 13.59
N SER A 154 5.54 -9.51 14.50
CA SER A 154 6.15 -10.83 14.57
C SER A 154 5.36 -11.84 15.43
N GLN A 155 4.36 -11.38 16.19
CA GLN A 155 3.58 -12.23 17.10
C GLN A 155 2.76 -13.29 16.38
N LEU A 156 2.13 -12.94 15.25
CA LEU A 156 1.31 -13.87 14.46
C LEU A 156 2.19 -14.76 13.58
N GLN A 157 3.18 -14.18 12.94
CA GLN A 157 4.16 -14.87 12.10
C GLN A 157 5.39 -13.98 11.93
N LYS A 158 6.59 -14.60 11.94
CA LYS A 158 7.83 -13.87 11.64
C LYS A 158 7.78 -13.30 10.22
N PRO A 159 8.02 -11.99 10.05
CA PRO A 159 8.10 -11.37 8.74
C PRO A 159 9.13 -12.05 7.83
N ARG A 160 8.86 -12.11 6.54
CA ARG A 160 9.75 -12.73 5.56
C ARG A 160 9.78 -11.97 4.24
N CYS A 161 10.91 -12.02 3.55
CA CYS A 161 11.03 -11.56 2.18
C CYS A 161 10.29 -12.53 1.25
N ILE A 162 9.40 -11.99 0.40
CA ILE A 162 8.60 -12.78 -0.56
C ILE A 162 8.90 -12.44 -2.02
N ALA A 163 9.63 -11.36 -2.28
CA ALA A 163 10.11 -10.97 -3.60
C ALA A 163 11.43 -10.21 -3.47
N SER A 164 12.29 -10.34 -4.45
CA SER A 164 13.60 -9.67 -4.49
C SER A 164 13.61 -8.39 -5.30
N SER A 165 12.64 -8.19 -6.20
CA SER A 165 12.59 -7.06 -7.14
C SER A 165 11.16 -6.61 -7.39
N CYS A 166 10.88 -5.36 -7.06
CA CYS A 166 9.63 -4.70 -7.39
C CYS A 166 9.50 -4.44 -8.90
N GLN A 167 10.61 -4.09 -9.55
CA GLN A 167 10.59 -3.80 -10.99
C GLN A 167 10.26 -5.05 -11.81
N ASP A 168 10.80 -6.20 -11.44
CA ASP A 168 10.49 -7.46 -12.12
C ASP A 168 8.99 -7.78 -12.06
N ILE A 169 8.35 -7.56 -10.91
CA ILE A 169 6.89 -7.76 -10.75
C ILE A 169 6.11 -6.85 -11.68
N LEU A 170 6.44 -5.56 -11.72
CA LEU A 170 5.77 -4.60 -12.60
C LEU A 170 5.98 -4.97 -14.07
N MET A 171 7.22 -5.32 -14.46
CA MET A 171 7.53 -5.69 -15.84
C MET A 171 6.80 -6.95 -16.29
N GLU A 172 6.73 -7.97 -15.43
CA GLU A 172 6.00 -9.21 -15.70
C GLU A 172 4.51 -8.93 -15.89
N TYR A 173 3.92 -8.18 -14.96
CA TYR A 173 2.51 -7.80 -15.06
C TYR A 173 2.18 -7.08 -16.37
N PHE A 174 2.93 -6.03 -16.73
CA PHE A 174 2.68 -5.26 -17.95
C PHE A 174 3.00 -6.01 -19.25
N ARG A 175 3.82 -7.06 -19.18
CA ARG A 175 4.05 -7.97 -20.32
C ARG A 175 2.87 -8.91 -20.54
N GLU A 176 2.22 -9.35 -19.48
CA GLU A 176 1.15 -10.35 -19.55
C GLU A 176 -0.23 -9.73 -19.75
N HIS A 177 -0.41 -8.46 -19.41
CA HIS A 177 -1.68 -7.77 -19.47
C HIS A 177 -1.69 -6.69 -20.56
N GLU A 178 -2.60 -6.82 -21.51
CA GLU A 178 -2.90 -5.75 -22.47
C GLU A 178 -3.77 -4.68 -21.80
N TRP A 179 -3.36 -3.45 -21.97
CA TRP A 179 -4.02 -2.26 -21.41
C TRP A 179 -4.98 -1.59 -22.38
#